data_21fbd49a6bbafad22af83e0358636423
#
_entry.id   21fbd49a6bbafad22af83e0358636423
#
_cell.length_a   1.000
_cell.length_b   1.000
_cell.length_c   1.000
_cell.angle_alpha   90.00
_cell.angle_beta   90.00
_cell.angle_gamma   90.00
#
_symmetry.space_group_name_H-M   'P 1'
#
loop_
_entity.id
_entity.type
_entity.pdbx_description
1 polymer ?
#
loop_
_entity_poly.entity_id
_entity_poly.type
_entity_poly.pdbx_seq_one_letter_code
_entity_poly.pdbx_strand_id
1 'polypeptide(L)' 'MEQQVFEYLDELRKSGVTNMFGAAPYIVREFDIPTKEARTLLKKWMYGV' A
#
# COMPACT_ATOMS: atom_id res chain seq x y z
N MET A 1 5.01 7.80 8.29
CA MET A 1 4.61 7.46 6.91
C MET A 1 4.22 5.99 6.76
N GLU A 2 5.05 5.08 7.26
CA GLU A 2 4.79 3.65 7.10
C GLU A 2 3.45 3.23 7.70
N GLN A 3 3.15 3.69 8.90
CA GLN A 3 1.90 3.35 9.56
C GLN A 3 0.71 3.86 8.76
N GLN A 4 0.82 5.07 8.23
CA GLN A 4 -0.26 5.65 7.42
C GLN A 4 -0.51 4.82 6.16
N VAL A 5 0.56 4.34 5.54
CA VAL A 5 0.44 3.50 4.35
C VAL A 5 -0.25 2.19 4.71
N PHE A 6 0.12 1.61 5.84
CA PHE A 6 -0.48 0.34 6.28
C PHE A 6 -1.97 0.52 6.56
N GLU A 7 -2.36 1.60 7.20
CA GLU A 7 -3.78 1.89 7.45
C GLU A 7 -4.53 2.05 6.14
N TYR A 8 -3.93 2.75 5.19
CA TYR A 8 -4.52 2.94 3.88
C TYR A 8 -4.72 1.60 3.16
N LEU A 9 -3.72 0.72 3.24
CA LEU A 9 -3.81 -0.60 2.62
C LEU A 9 -4.89 -1.45 3.27
N ASP A 10 -5.06 -1.35 4.58
CA ASP A 10 -6.13 -2.06 5.27
C ASP A 10 -7.49 -1.61 4.74
N GLU A 11 -7.66 -0.31 4.53
CA GLU A 11 -8.90 0.23 3.99
C GLU A 11 -9.15 -0.24 2.57
N LEU A 12 -8.10 -0.24 1.76
CA LEU A 12 -8.22 -0.74 0.38
C LEU A 12 -8.65 -2.20 0.35
N ARG A 13 -8.06 -2.99 1.23
CA ARG A 13 -8.42 -4.40 1.30
C ARG A 13 -9.89 -4.58 1.68
N LYS A 14 -10.35 -3.81 2.64
CA LYS A 14 -11.75 -3.89 3.08
C LYS A 14 -12.71 -3.47 1.99
N SER A 15 -12.34 -2.45 1.22
CA SER A 15 -13.22 -1.93 0.17
C SER A 15 -13.27 -2.83 -1.04
N GLY A 16 -12.24 -3.64 -1.25
CA GLY A 16 -12.19 -4.54 -2.39
C GLY A 16 -11.99 -3.86 -3.73
N VAL A 17 -11.49 -2.63 -3.74
CA VAL A 17 -11.31 -1.89 -5.00
C VAL A 17 -10.15 -2.43 -5.83
N THR A 18 -9.22 -3.15 -5.21
CA THR A 18 -8.07 -3.70 -5.92
C THR A 18 -7.56 -4.92 -5.17
N ASN A 19 -6.76 -5.73 -5.86
CA ASN A 19 -6.09 -6.83 -5.17
C ASN A 19 -4.78 -6.31 -4.55
N MET A 20 -4.18 -7.16 -3.72
CA MET A 20 -2.97 -6.75 -2.98
C MET A 20 -1.83 -6.37 -3.92
N PHE A 21 -1.70 -7.11 -5.01
CA PHE A 21 -0.59 -6.89 -5.94
C PHE A 21 -0.74 -5.60 -6.74
N GLY A 22 -1.97 -5.10 -6.85
CA GLY A 22 -2.23 -3.87 -7.59
C GLY A 22 -2.26 -2.63 -6.73
N ALA A 23 -1.89 -2.73 -5.46
CA ALA A 23 -2.02 -1.61 -4.54
C ALA A 23 -0.89 -0.58 -4.65
N ALA A 24 0.28 -0.96 -5.17
CA ALA A 24 1.41 -0.04 -5.24
C ALA A 24 1.09 1.28 -5.96
N PRO A 25 0.44 1.26 -7.14
CA PRO A 25 0.10 2.52 -7.81
C PRO A 25 -0.81 3.40 -6.96
N TYR A 26 -1.69 2.80 -6.19
CA TYR A 26 -2.58 3.56 -5.30
C TYR A 26 -1.77 4.27 -4.22
N ILE A 27 -0.76 3.58 -3.66
CA ILE A 27 0.11 4.17 -2.64
C ILE A 27 0.87 5.36 -3.23
N VAL A 28 1.40 5.19 -4.45
CA VAL A 28 2.15 6.27 -5.10
C VAL A 28 1.28 7.51 -5.25
N ARG A 29 0.04 7.33 -5.66
CA ARG A 29 -0.86 8.46 -5.87
C ARG A 29 -1.28 9.10 -4.56
N GLU A 30 -1.56 8.27 -3.56
CA GLU A 30 -2.08 8.78 -2.29
C GLU A 30 -1.01 9.50 -1.48
N PHE A 31 0.21 8.99 -1.48
CA PHE A 31 1.26 9.50 -0.61
C PHE A 31 2.37 10.22 -1.37
N ASP A 32 2.29 10.26 -2.69
CA ASP A 32 3.26 10.97 -3.54
C ASP A 32 4.69 10.49 -3.26
N ILE A 33 4.87 9.18 -3.25
CA ILE A 33 6.19 8.57 -3.04
C ILE A 33 6.57 7.76 -4.28
N PRO A 34 7.86 7.47 -4.44
CA PRO A 34 8.32 6.70 -5.60
C PRO A 34 7.72 5.29 -5.60
N THR A 35 7.54 4.74 -6.80
CA THR A 35 7.02 3.38 -6.95
C THR A 35 7.86 2.37 -6.17
N LYS A 36 9.17 2.53 -6.20
CA LYS A 36 10.08 1.62 -5.51
C LYS A 36 9.77 1.57 -4.02
N GLU A 37 9.58 2.73 -3.41
CA GLU A 37 9.27 2.80 -1.99
C GLU A 37 7.88 2.24 -1.71
N ALA A 38 6.92 2.54 -2.57
CA ALA A 38 5.57 2.03 -2.42
C ALA A 38 5.56 0.50 -2.44
N ARG A 39 6.32 -0.09 -3.35
CA ARG A 39 6.38 -1.55 -3.46
C ARG A 39 7.04 -2.16 -2.24
N THR A 40 8.06 -1.51 -1.70
CA THR A 40 8.72 -1.98 -0.49
C THR A 40 7.75 -1.99 0.68
N LEU A 41 7.00 -0.91 0.86
CA LEU A 41 6.02 -0.81 1.94
C LEU A 41 4.90 -1.83 1.76
N LEU A 42 4.46 -2.02 0.53
CA LEU A 42 3.42 -3.01 0.25
C LEU A 42 3.88 -4.41 0.63
N LYS A 43 5.13 -4.75 0.30
CA LYS A 43 5.67 -6.06 0.66
C LYS A 43 5.71 -6.25 2.17
N LYS A 44 6.15 -5.23 2.90
CA LYS A 44 6.19 -5.30 4.37
C LYS A 44 4.81 -5.57 4.92
N TRP A 45 3.83 -4.86 4.42
CA TRP A 45 2.46 -5.02 4.88
C TRP A 45 1.93 -6.42 4.57
N MET A 46 2.22 -6.91 3.36
CA MET A 46 1.72 -8.22 2.93
C MET A 46 2.31 -9.36 3.76
N TYR A 47 3.55 -9.23 4.16
CA TYR A 47 4.22 -10.27 4.94
C TYR A 47 4.03 -10.12 6.43
N GLY A 48 3.31 -9.12 6.85
CA GLY A 48 2.96 -8.95 8.26
C GLY A 48 4.11 -8.54 9.15
N VAL A 49 5.07 -7.83 8.62
CA VAL A 49 6.23 -7.40 9.40
C VAL A 49 6.03 -6.02 9.97
#